data_eadab1f046e4a8aab3e378bbfa8f9a75
#
_entry.id   eadab1f046e4a8aab3e378bbfa8f9a75
#
_cell.length_a   1.000
_cell.length_b   1.000
_cell.length_c   1.000
_cell.angle_alpha   90.00
_cell.angle_beta   90.00
_cell.angle_gamma   90.00
#
_symmetry.space_group_name_H-M   'P 1'
#
loop_
_entity.id
_entity.type
_entity.pdbx_description
1 polymer ?
#
loop_
_entity_poly.entity_id
_entity_poly.type
_entity_poly.pdbx_seq_one_letter_code
_entity_poly.pdbx_strand_id
1 'polypeptide(L)'
;MKKILFASSEAVPFIKTGGLADVVGSLPKYFPKNEYDVRVVVPKYMCMDRKYTEEMKLVTECQVQLNWRTQYAGVYERKEDGVTFYFIDNEYYFAGPAPYGQIYQDAEKFAYFSKAVLTILPEIGFQPDIIHCHDWQTGLIPVFLEAQFRQNEFYRYMRTVYTIHNMKFQGRWYVDAIRDVTGLDSSYFTIDKLESYGNANLLKGGIVYADHITTVSETYAKEIQSTEGGEGLDGLMRAKSFALSGIINGLDYNVFDPKKDPAIAKKLTGDVSSYKKANKQALQKETGLEEDTNKFLFGMVSRLTDQKGFDLVDYMMDEILGDERIQIVVLGTGEQRY
;
A
#
# COMPACT_ATOMS: atom_id res chain seq x y z
N MET A 1 -0.21 2.79 27.33
CA MET A 1 -0.13 2.03 26.06
C MET A 1 -0.41 3.01 24.94
N LYS A 2 0.51 3.15 23.99
CA LYS A 2 0.32 4.04 22.83
C LYS A 2 -0.59 3.37 21.81
N LYS A 3 -1.48 4.15 21.22
CA LYS A 3 -2.45 3.68 20.21
C LYS A 3 -2.02 4.12 18.82
N ILE A 4 -1.92 3.18 17.90
CA ILE A 4 -1.49 3.44 16.51
C ILE A 4 -2.54 2.88 15.56
N LEU A 5 -3.00 3.71 14.61
CA LEU A 5 -3.86 3.27 13.53
C LEU A 5 -3.08 3.27 12.21
N PHE A 6 -2.93 2.12 11.58
CA PHE A 6 -2.44 2.01 10.21
C PHE A 6 -3.61 2.21 9.25
N ALA A 7 -3.51 3.17 8.35
CA ALA A 7 -4.50 3.42 7.30
C ALA A 7 -3.89 3.13 5.93
N SER A 8 -4.48 2.23 5.18
CA SER A 8 -3.95 1.78 3.89
C SER A 8 -5.06 1.35 2.93
N SER A 9 -4.76 1.37 1.65
CA SER A 9 -5.63 0.81 0.61
C SER A 9 -5.57 -0.71 0.52
N GLU A 10 -4.53 -1.33 1.06
CA GLU A 10 -4.28 -2.77 0.99
C GLU A 10 -3.67 -3.30 2.29
N ALA A 11 -3.94 -4.57 2.62
CA ALA A 11 -3.25 -5.32 3.67
C ALA A 11 -3.41 -6.83 3.44
N VAL A 12 -2.31 -7.60 3.49
CA VAL A 12 -2.41 -9.07 3.55
C VAL A 12 -3.02 -9.49 4.89
N PRO A 13 -3.80 -10.61 4.93
CA PRO A 13 -4.08 -11.52 3.82
C PRO A 13 -5.31 -11.13 2.99
N PHE A 14 -5.95 -9.98 3.25
CA PHE A 14 -7.28 -9.62 2.75
C PHE A 14 -7.28 -9.15 1.31
N ILE A 15 -6.33 -8.29 0.96
CA ILE A 15 -6.20 -7.69 -0.38
C ILE A 15 -4.75 -7.32 -0.65
N LYS A 16 -4.24 -7.68 -1.83
CA LYS A 16 -2.85 -7.41 -2.21
C LYS A 16 -2.72 -7.18 -3.70
N THR A 17 -2.08 -6.07 -4.07
CA THR A 17 -1.60 -5.79 -5.43
C THR A 17 -0.10 -5.52 -5.46
N GLY A 18 0.52 -5.23 -4.31
CA GLY A 18 1.94 -4.90 -4.21
C GLY A 18 2.53 -5.09 -2.81
N GLY A 19 3.77 -4.65 -2.64
CA GLY A 19 4.52 -4.77 -1.39
C GLY A 19 3.96 -3.93 -0.23
N LEU A 20 3.17 -2.90 -0.53
CA LEU A 20 2.46 -2.12 0.49
C LEU A 20 1.58 -3.01 1.36
N ALA A 21 0.83 -3.93 0.74
CA ALA A 21 -0.02 -4.88 1.45
C ALA A 21 0.77 -5.78 2.41
N ASP A 22 1.97 -6.23 2.00
CA ASP A 22 2.84 -7.04 2.85
C ASP A 22 3.28 -6.27 4.10
N VAL A 23 3.68 -5.01 3.95
CA VAL A 23 4.09 -4.16 5.07
C VAL A 23 2.93 -3.94 6.04
N VAL A 24 1.76 -3.52 5.55
CA VAL A 24 0.61 -3.18 6.39
C VAL A 24 0.00 -4.41 7.07
N GLY A 25 0.03 -5.57 6.41
CA GLY A 25 -0.46 -6.82 7.00
C GLY A 25 0.53 -7.49 7.96
N SER A 26 1.83 -7.14 7.89
CA SER A 26 2.86 -7.81 8.69
C SER A 26 3.38 -6.95 9.83
N LEU A 27 3.80 -5.71 9.57
CA LEU A 27 4.45 -4.84 10.56
C LEU A 27 3.63 -4.66 11.87
N PRO A 28 2.29 -4.50 11.86
CA PRO A 28 1.50 -4.36 13.08
C PRO A 28 1.64 -5.50 14.08
N LYS A 29 1.94 -6.72 13.60
CA LYS A 29 2.09 -7.92 14.44
C LYS A 29 3.32 -7.87 15.35
N TYR A 30 4.34 -7.11 14.95
CA TYR A 30 5.64 -7.06 15.60
C TYR A 30 5.77 -5.95 16.66
N PHE A 31 4.75 -5.10 16.82
CA PHE A 31 4.73 -4.14 17.91
C PHE A 31 4.47 -4.86 19.25
N PRO A 32 5.25 -4.57 20.30
CA PRO A 32 5.02 -5.13 21.64
C PRO A 32 3.62 -4.80 22.17
N LYS A 33 2.78 -5.82 22.35
CA LYS A 33 1.36 -5.66 22.72
C LYS A 33 1.14 -5.08 24.13
N ASN A 34 2.15 -5.14 24.99
CA ASN A 34 2.14 -4.51 26.32
C ASN A 34 2.40 -2.99 26.26
N GLU A 35 2.94 -2.49 25.14
CA GLU A 35 3.30 -1.07 24.97
C GLU A 35 2.38 -0.37 23.95
N TYR A 36 1.91 -1.10 22.95
CA TYR A 36 1.17 -0.56 21.80
C TYR A 36 -0.15 -1.30 21.56
N ASP A 37 -1.22 -0.54 21.33
CA ASP A 37 -2.47 -1.02 20.70
C ASP A 37 -2.44 -0.59 19.23
N VAL A 38 -2.05 -1.52 18.35
CA VAL A 38 -1.93 -1.25 16.92
C VAL A 38 -3.12 -1.88 16.21
N ARG A 39 -3.83 -1.05 15.45
CA ARG A 39 -4.97 -1.45 14.63
C ARG A 39 -4.77 -1.02 13.19
N VAL A 40 -5.47 -1.65 12.28
CA VAL A 40 -5.38 -1.38 10.84
C VAL A 40 -6.75 -1.03 10.29
N VAL A 41 -6.84 -0.08 9.37
CA VAL A 41 -8.07 0.23 8.63
C VAL A 41 -7.81 0.20 7.14
N VAL A 42 -8.65 -0.53 6.41
CA VAL A 42 -8.63 -0.69 4.96
C VAL A 42 -10.04 -0.59 4.37
N PRO A 43 -10.19 -0.28 3.07
CA PRO A 43 -11.50 -0.40 2.42
C PRO A 43 -11.97 -1.86 2.38
N LYS A 44 -13.27 -2.10 2.52
CA LYS A 44 -13.90 -3.40 2.30
C LYS A 44 -14.23 -3.56 0.82
N TYR A 45 -13.28 -4.01 0.03
CA TYR A 45 -13.51 -4.25 -1.40
C TYR A 45 -14.37 -5.50 -1.62
N MET A 46 -15.31 -5.43 -2.58
CA MET A 46 -16.11 -6.60 -2.96
C MET A 46 -15.28 -7.69 -3.64
N CYS A 47 -14.12 -7.37 -4.18
CA CYS A 47 -13.18 -8.34 -4.75
C CYS A 47 -12.34 -9.11 -3.70
N MET A 48 -12.52 -8.85 -2.41
CA MET A 48 -11.91 -9.65 -1.35
C MET A 48 -12.47 -11.07 -1.35
N ASP A 49 -11.63 -12.05 -1.04
CA ASP A 49 -12.05 -13.45 -0.91
C ASP A 49 -13.13 -13.59 0.19
N ARG A 50 -14.19 -14.31 -0.14
CA ARG A 50 -15.35 -14.54 0.76
C ARG A 50 -14.96 -15.15 2.11
N LYS A 51 -13.96 -16.03 2.13
CA LYS A 51 -13.44 -16.61 3.39
C LYS A 51 -13.02 -15.57 4.44
N TYR A 52 -12.64 -14.36 3.98
CA TYR A 52 -12.30 -13.26 4.88
C TYR A 52 -13.53 -12.41 5.23
N THR A 53 -14.37 -12.11 4.24
CA THR A 53 -15.49 -11.18 4.42
C THR A 53 -16.65 -11.79 5.24
N GLU A 54 -16.85 -13.12 5.17
CA GLU A 54 -17.89 -13.82 5.93
C GLU A 54 -17.63 -13.82 7.45
N GLU A 55 -16.38 -13.68 7.88
CA GLU A 55 -16.02 -13.61 9.29
C GLU A 55 -15.94 -12.17 9.85
N MET A 56 -16.16 -11.17 8.99
CA MET A 56 -16.18 -9.76 9.42
C MET A 56 -17.47 -9.47 10.18
N LYS A 57 -17.36 -8.75 11.31
CA LYS A 57 -18.50 -8.35 12.13
C LYS A 57 -18.75 -6.87 11.99
N LEU A 58 -19.98 -6.47 11.69
CA LEU A 58 -20.39 -5.08 11.68
C LEU A 58 -20.27 -4.52 13.12
N VAL A 59 -19.53 -3.44 13.29
CA VAL A 59 -19.31 -2.74 14.56
C VAL A 59 -20.21 -1.54 14.69
N THR A 60 -20.27 -0.72 13.64
CA THR A 60 -21.07 0.51 13.60
C THR A 60 -21.32 0.95 12.16
N GLU A 61 -22.24 1.89 12.02
CA GLU A 61 -22.52 2.58 10.75
C GLU A 61 -22.57 4.08 11.02
N CYS A 62 -22.04 4.86 10.11
CA CYS A 62 -22.08 6.31 10.20
C CYS A 62 -22.20 6.97 8.82
N GLN A 63 -22.37 8.30 8.83
CA GLN A 63 -22.36 9.10 7.61
C GLN A 63 -21.06 9.89 7.50
N VAL A 64 -20.47 9.86 6.33
CA VAL A 64 -19.26 10.62 5.99
C VAL A 64 -19.64 11.81 5.13
N GLN A 65 -19.42 13.00 5.65
CA GLN A 65 -19.66 14.23 4.90
C GLN A 65 -18.46 14.53 4.00
N LEU A 66 -18.64 14.39 2.69
CA LEU A 66 -17.64 14.67 1.68
C LEU A 66 -18.09 15.87 0.84
N ASN A 67 -17.75 17.10 1.26
CA ASN A 67 -18.26 18.35 0.75
C ASN A 67 -19.81 18.38 0.81
N TRP A 68 -20.49 18.52 -0.33
CA TRP A 68 -21.96 18.49 -0.43
C TRP A 68 -22.56 17.08 -0.44
N ARG A 69 -21.71 16.05 -0.59
CA ARG A 69 -22.13 14.64 -0.58
C ARG A 69 -22.16 14.11 0.84
N THR A 70 -23.19 13.33 1.17
CA THR A 70 -23.23 12.53 2.39
C THR A 70 -23.22 11.06 1.99
N GLN A 71 -22.22 10.32 2.45
CA GLN A 71 -22.00 8.94 2.05
C GLN A 71 -22.05 8.01 3.26
N TYR A 72 -22.66 6.85 3.07
CA TYR A 72 -22.68 5.78 4.06
C TYR A 72 -21.27 5.23 4.34
N ALA A 73 -21.00 4.83 5.57
CA ALA A 73 -19.84 4.05 5.97
C ALA A 73 -20.25 2.98 6.98
N GLY A 74 -20.26 1.74 6.54
CA GLY A 74 -20.30 0.57 7.43
C GLY A 74 -18.89 0.26 7.91
N VAL A 75 -18.72 0.00 9.20
CA VAL A 75 -17.44 -0.37 9.79
C VAL A 75 -17.50 -1.80 10.27
N TYR A 76 -16.75 -2.65 9.61
CA TYR A 76 -16.61 -4.05 9.99
C TYR A 76 -15.28 -4.27 10.72
N GLU A 77 -15.26 -5.25 11.63
CA GLU A 77 -14.06 -5.65 12.37
C GLU A 77 -13.76 -7.13 12.12
N ARG A 78 -12.47 -7.44 12.00
CA ARG A 78 -11.94 -8.79 12.07
C ARG A 78 -10.58 -8.78 12.80
N LYS A 79 -10.29 -9.82 13.56
CA LYS A 79 -8.97 -10.04 14.17
C LYS A 79 -8.19 -11.05 13.34
N GLU A 80 -6.95 -10.68 13.00
CA GLU A 80 -6.01 -11.54 12.28
C GLU A 80 -4.64 -11.47 12.96
N ASP A 81 -4.06 -12.62 13.31
CA ASP A 81 -2.76 -12.71 14.01
C ASP A 81 -2.65 -11.80 15.26
N GLY A 82 -3.77 -11.58 15.94
CA GLY A 82 -3.85 -10.76 17.14
C GLY A 82 -3.80 -9.25 16.90
N VAL A 83 -3.97 -8.81 15.65
CA VAL A 83 -4.19 -7.42 15.25
C VAL A 83 -5.66 -7.22 14.90
N THR A 84 -6.24 -6.09 15.33
CA THR A 84 -7.60 -5.71 14.95
C THR A 84 -7.57 -4.96 13.63
N PHE A 85 -8.31 -5.47 12.64
CA PHE A 85 -8.52 -4.84 11.35
C PHE A 85 -9.94 -4.29 11.27
N TYR A 86 -10.07 -3.04 10.86
CA TYR A 86 -11.32 -2.41 10.49
C TYR A 86 -11.44 -2.32 8.97
N PHE A 87 -12.65 -2.54 8.47
CA PHE A 87 -12.97 -2.49 7.04
C PHE A 87 -14.08 -1.48 6.83
N ILE A 88 -13.81 -0.43 6.04
CA ILE A 88 -14.81 0.57 5.70
C ILE A 88 -15.57 0.10 4.49
N ASP A 89 -16.87 -0.16 4.68
CA ASP A 89 -17.80 -0.63 3.66
C ASP A 89 -18.53 0.55 3.02
N ASN A 90 -18.50 0.58 1.70
CA ASN A 90 -19.33 1.41 0.86
C ASN A 90 -19.33 0.82 -0.56
N GLU A 91 -20.43 0.18 -0.94
CA GLU A 91 -20.53 -0.50 -2.24
C GLU A 91 -20.36 0.46 -3.43
N TYR A 92 -20.79 1.71 -3.32
CA TYR A 92 -20.62 2.69 -4.38
C TYR A 92 -19.15 2.91 -4.75
N TYR A 93 -18.26 2.92 -3.75
CA TYR A 93 -16.82 3.16 -3.96
C TYR A 93 -16.00 1.88 -4.12
N PHE A 94 -16.40 0.77 -3.46
CA PHE A 94 -15.55 -0.41 -3.31
C PHE A 94 -16.07 -1.66 -4.02
N ALA A 95 -17.13 -1.55 -4.84
CA ALA A 95 -17.72 -2.68 -5.58
C ALA A 95 -16.93 -3.12 -6.82
N GLY A 96 -15.85 -2.43 -7.20
CA GLY A 96 -15.07 -2.76 -8.39
C GLY A 96 -14.40 -4.13 -8.33
N PRO A 97 -14.02 -4.70 -9.49
CA PRO A 97 -13.34 -6.01 -9.58
C PRO A 97 -11.89 -5.98 -9.06
N ALA A 98 -11.35 -4.80 -8.81
CA ALA A 98 -10.01 -4.58 -8.29
C ALA A 98 -9.97 -3.32 -7.40
N PRO A 99 -8.99 -3.20 -6.49
CA PRO A 99 -8.83 -2.02 -5.64
C PRO A 99 -8.63 -0.72 -6.41
N TYR A 100 -7.99 -0.81 -7.56
CA TYR A 100 -7.65 0.30 -8.45
C TYR A 100 -8.15 0.03 -9.86
N GLY A 101 -8.29 1.05 -10.69
CA GLY A 101 -8.56 0.80 -12.11
C GLY A 101 -9.37 1.85 -12.85
N GLN A 102 -9.94 2.81 -12.17
CA GLN A 102 -10.64 3.91 -12.82
C GLN A 102 -10.12 5.23 -12.28
N ILE A 103 -9.12 5.79 -12.94
CA ILE A 103 -8.34 6.96 -12.50
C ILE A 103 -9.25 8.09 -11.97
N TYR A 104 -10.33 8.44 -12.68
CA TYR A 104 -11.23 9.51 -12.25
C TYR A 104 -12.08 9.15 -11.02
N GLN A 105 -12.49 7.90 -10.88
CA GLN A 105 -13.27 7.44 -9.72
C GLN A 105 -12.38 7.19 -8.50
N ASP A 106 -11.13 6.81 -8.70
CA ASP A 106 -10.18 6.55 -7.62
C ASP A 106 -9.89 7.80 -6.79
N ALA A 107 -9.94 9.01 -7.38
CA ALA A 107 -9.78 10.27 -6.64
C ALA A 107 -10.85 10.44 -5.57
N GLU A 108 -12.12 10.34 -5.94
CA GLU A 108 -13.25 10.47 -5.02
C GLU A 108 -13.28 9.31 -4.02
N LYS A 109 -13.05 8.07 -4.48
CA LYS A 109 -12.99 6.88 -3.66
C LYS A 109 -11.99 7.01 -2.50
N PHE A 110 -10.77 7.44 -2.79
CA PHE A 110 -9.74 7.55 -1.75
C PHE A 110 -9.81 8.86 -0.96
N ALA A 111 -10.43 9.91 -1.50
CA ALA A 111 -10.83 11.07 -0.70
C ALA A 111 -11.92 10.67 0.32
N TYR A 112 -12.93 9.91 -0.11
CA TYR A 112 -13.93 9.33 0.78
C TYR A 112 -13.27 8.45 1.85
N PHE A 113 -12.42 7.49 1.45
CA PHE A 113 -11.72 6.61 2.39
C PHE A 113 -10.93 7.40 3.43
N SER A 114 -10.14 8.38 2.99
CA SER A 114 -9.35 9.24 3.88
C SER A 114 -10.22 9.99 4.89
N LYS A 115 -11.37 10.50 4.46
CA LYS A 115 -12.32 11.18 5.33
C LYS A 115 -13.00 10.21 6.29
N ALA A 116 -13.43 9.06 5.78
CA ALA A 116 -14.08 8.00 6.55
C ALA A 116 -13.19 7.49 7.67
N VAL A 117 -11.89 7.28 7.42
CA VAL A 117 -10.91 6.89 8.46
C VAL A 117 -10.97 7.80 9.68
N LEU A 118 -11.02 9.10 9.49
CA LEU A 118 -11.13 10.05 10.60
C LEU A 118 -12.52 10.03 11.23
N THR A 119 -13.58 9.97 10.42
CA THR A 119 -14.96 10.02 10.89
C THR A 119 -15.33 8.83 11.78
N ILE A 120 -14.82 7.64 11.48
CA ILE A 120 -15.16 6.43 12.26
C ILE A 120 -14.47 6.35 13.63
N LEU A 121 -13.42 7.11 13.90
CA LEU A 121 -12.61 6.97 15.12
C LEU A 121 -13.42 7.11 16.42
N PRO A 122 -14.26 8.14 16.59
CA PRO A 122 -15.13 8.24 17.77
C PRO A 122 -16.19 7.13 17.79
N GLU A 123 -16.71 6.71 16.63
CA GLU A 123 -17.75 5.68 16.53
C GLU A 123 -17.28 4.30 16.99
N ILE A 124 -15.99 3.98 16.73
CA ILE A 124 -15.37 2.73 17.19
C ILE A 124 -14.70 2.88 18.56
N GLY A 125 -14.81 4.05 19.21
CA GLY A 125 -14.19 4.32 20.51
C GLY A 125 -12.66 4.23 20.50
N PHE A 126 -12.01 4.49 19.36
CA PHE A 126 -10.56 4.40 19.22
C PHE A 126 -9.96 5.78 18.93
N GLN A 127 -9.25 6.34 19.90
CA GLN A 127 -8.51 7.59 19.77
C GLN A 127 -7.01 7.28 19.64
N PRO A 128 -6.46 7.21 18.41
CA PRO A 128 -5.05 6.92 18.20
C PRO A 128 -4.16 8.11 18.60
N ASP A 129 -2.99 7.82 19.16
CA ASP A 129 -1.91 8.82 19.30
C ASP A 129 -1.27 9.12 17.95
N ILE A 130 -1.19 8.08 17.09
CA ILE A 130 -0.56 8.16 15.76
C ILE A 130 -1.47 7.50 14.71
N ILE A 131 -1.67 8.22 13.60
CA ILE A 131 -2.26 7.66 12.38
C ILE A 131 -1.11 7.46 11.38
N HIS A 132 -0.83 6.20 11.02
CA HIS A 132 0.20 5.83 10.07
C HIS A 132 -0.44 5.63 8.69
N CYS A 133 -0.22 6.58 7.81
CA CYS A 133 -0.77 6.65 6.47
C CYS A 133 0.19 6.06 5.44
N HIS A 134 -0.33 5.43 4.38
CA HIS A 134 0.47 4.74 3.36
C HIS A 134 0.07 5.17 1.96
N ASP A 135 1.03 5.73 1.20
CA ASP A 135 0.91 6.18 -0.19
C ASP A 135 -0.22 7.20 -0.45
N TRP A 136 -0.41 7.59 -1.71
CA TRP A 136 -1.34 8.65 -2.12
C TRP A 136 -2.81 8.37 -1.74
N GLN A 137 -3.19 7.11 -1.63
CA GLN A 137 -4.56 6.70 -1.28
C GLN A 137 -4.98 7.17 0.11
N THR A 138 -4.02 7.42 0.97
CA THR A 138 -4.24 7.94 2.33
C THR A 138 -3.68 9.35 2.52
N GLY A 139 -3.20 9.95 1.43
CA GLY A 139 -2.54 11.26 1.46
C GLY A 139 -3.42 12.40 1.95
N LEU A 140 -4.74 12.27 1.83
CA LEU A 140 -5.69 13.27 2.35
C LEU A 140 -5.98 13.11 3.84
N ILE A 141 -5.58 12.03 4.52
CA ILE A 141 -5.80 11.90 5.98
C ILE A 141 -5.10 13.02 6.76
N PRO A 142 -3.78 13.27 6.58
CA PRO A 142 -3.12 14.39 7.26
C PRO A 142 -3.72 15.76 6.90
N VAL A 143 -4.15 15.92 5.63
CA VAL A 143 -4.77 17.16 5.16
C VAL A 143 -6.11 17.42 5.85
N PHE A 144 -7.00 16.42 5.85
CA PHE A 144 -8.31 16.54 6.51
C PHE A 144 -8.16 16.70 8.03
N LEU A 145 -7.23 15.97 8.63
CA LEU A 145 -6.95 16.09 10.06
C LEU A 145 -6.66 17.56 10.42
N GLU A 146 -5.78 18.21 9.67
CA GLU A 146 -5.43 19.61 9.91
C GLU A 146 -6.57 20.56 9.53
N ALA A 147 -7.17 20.41 8.35
CA ALA A 147 -8.14 21.35 7.80
C ALA A 147 -9.50 21.32 8.49
N GLN A 148 -9.96 20.14 8.93
CA GLN A 148 -11.37 19.93 9.28
C GLN A 148 -11.60 19.25 10.64
N PHE A 149 -10.60 18.56 11.20
CA PHE A 149 -10.77 17.79 12.43
C PHE A 149 -9.98 18.32 13.63
N ARG A 150 -8.82 18.95 13.42
CA ARG A 150 -7.89 19.37 14.46
C ARG A 150 -8.51 20.27 15.54
N GLN A 151 -9.53 21.04 15.22
CA GLN A 151 -10.20 21.91 16.19
C GLN A 151 -11.06 21.15 17.20
N ASN A 152 -11.49 19.95 16.89
CA ASN A 152 -12.19 19.09 17.81
C ASN A 152 -11.19 18.45 18.78
N GLU A 153 -11.50 18.50 20.09
CA GLU A 153 -10.61 18.01 21.16
C GLU A 153 -10.20 16.55 20.98
N PHE A 154 -11.08 15.71 20.44
CA PHE A 154 -10.81 14.30 20.17
C PHE A 154 -9.60 14.09 19.25
N TYR A 155 -9.38 14.98 18.26
CA TYR A 155 -8.33 14.86 17.26
C TYR A 155 -7.11 15.74 17.51
N ARG A 156 -7.19 16.66 18.47
CA ARG A 156 -6.23 17.74 18.68
C ARG A 156 -4.77 17.28 18.78
N TYR A 157 -4.53 16.17 19.45
CA TYR A 157 -3.18 15.69 19.75
C TYR A 157 -2.72 14.51 18.88
N MET A 158 -3.54 14.07 17.93
CA MET A 158 -3.16 13.01 17.01
C MET A 158 -2.00 13.46 16.13
N ARG A 159 -1.01 12.58 15.95
CA ARG A 159 0.13 12.78 15.07
C ARG A 159 -0.01 11.86 13.86
N THR A 160 0.69 12.23 12.77
CA THR A 160 0.67 11.47 11.54
C THR A 160 2.07 11.04 11.14
N VAL A 161 2.20 9.77 10.77
CA VAL A 161 3.36 9.22 10.05
C VAL A 161 2.89 8.88 8.65
N TYR A 162 3.66 9.25 7.64
CA TYR A 162 3.31 9.04 6.25
C TYR A 162 4.40 8.24 5.54
N THR A 163 4.09 6.99 5.13
CA THR A 163 5.03 6.12 4.42
C THR A 163 4.82 6.20 2.92
N ILE A 164 5.90 6.51 2.21
CA ILE A 164 5.99 6.49 0.75
C ILE A 164 6.58 5.15 0.32
N HIS A 165 5.77 4.31 -0.34
CA HIS A 165 6.23 3.05 -0.91
C HIS A 165 6.73 3.23 -2.34
N ASN A 166 6.12 4.15 -3.10
CA ASN A 166 6.52 4.42 -4.48
C ASN A 166 6.17 5.86 -4.91
N MET A 167 7.19 6.68 -5.16
CA MET A 167 7.05 8.07 -5.59
C MET A 167 6.38 8.24 -6.96
N LYS A 168 6.40 7.22 -7.82
CA LYS A 168 5.80 7.27 -9.16
C LYS A 168 4.28 7.44 -9.11
N PHE A 169 3.63 6.86 -8.09
CA PHE A 169 2.18 6.92 -7.94
C PHE A 169 1.78 8.05 -6.99
N GLN A 170 1.29 9.16 -7.53
CA GLN A 170 1.09 10.38 -6.77
C GLN A 170 -0.36 10.79 -6.55
N GLY A 171 -1.30 10.16 -7.25
CA GLY A 171 -2.71 10.56 -7.17
C GLY A 171 -2.89 12.01 -7.62
N ARG A 172 -2.74 12.27 -8.92
CA ARG A 172 -2.87 13.61 -9.52
C ARG A 172 -4.20 13.75 -10.25
N TRP A 173 -4.94 14.82 -9.95
CA TRP A 173 -6.19 15.18 -10.62
C TRP A 173 -6.34 16.69 -10.74
N TYR A 174 -7.28 17.15 -11.57
CA TYR A 174 -7.61 18.57 -11.68
C TYR A 174 -7.96 19.15 -10.31
N VAL A 175 -7.43 20.34 -10.01
CA VAL A 175 -7.63 21.04 -8.73
C VAL A 175 -9.11 21.19 -8.43
N ASP A 176 -9.93 21.65 -9.41
CA ASP A 176 -11.36 21.86 -9.19
C ASP A 176 -12.12 20.58 -8.87
N ALA A 177 -11.73 19.44 -9.47
CA ALA A 177 -12.32 18.13 -9.15
C ALA A 177 -12.04 17.73 -7.70
N ILE A 178 -10.79 17.88 -7.23
CA ILE A 178 -10.45 17.56 -5.84
C ILE A 178 -11.08 18.55 -4.86
N ARG A 179 -11.20 19.82 -5.21
CA ARG A 179 -11.93 20.82 -4.40
C ARG A 179 -13.40 20.44 -4.25
N ASP A 180 -14.06 20.08 -5.36
CA ASP A 180 -15.46 19.66 -5.33
C ASP A 180 -15.68 18.41 -4.47
N VAL A 181 -14.78 17.45 -4.57
CA VAL A 181 -14.84 16.21 -3.76
C VAL A 181 -14.57 16.48 -2.29
N THR A 182 -13.51 17.22 -1.96
CA THR A 182 -13.02 17.34 -0.58
C THR A 182 -13.68 18.46 0.23
N GLY A 183 -14.20 19.49 -0.44
CA GLY A 183 -14.68 20.71 0.21
C GLY A 183 -13.56 21.54 0.86
N LEU A 184 -12.30 21.28 0.49
CA LEU A 184 -11.18 22.09 0.96
C LEU A 184 -11.17 23.47 0.31
N ASP A 185 -10.85 24.49 1.10
CA ASP A 185 -10.70 25.86 0.60
C ASP A 185 -9.56 25.98 -0.43
N SER A 186 -9.66 26.95 -1.33
CA SER A 186 -8.65 27.19 -2.37
C SER A 186 -7.24 27.41 -1.82
N SER A 187 -7.10 27.89 -0.59
CA SER A 187 -5.81 28.07 0.08
C SER A 187 -5.05 26.76 0.35
N TYR A 188 -5.69 25.59 0.22
CA TYR A 188 -5.03 24.29 0.28
C TYR A 188 -4.41 23.85 -1.06
N PHE A 189 -4.74 24.54 -2.16
CA PHE A 189 -4.29 24.20 -3.51
C PHE A 189 -3.27 25.20 -4.06
N THR A 190 -2.30 25.53 -3.22
CA THR A 190 -1.16 26.39 -3.56
C THR A 190 0.10 25.53 -3.81
N ILE A 191 1.12 26.11 -4.47
CA ILE A 191 2.35 25.41 -4.85
C ILE A 191 3.15 24.85 -3.66
N ASP A 192 2.98 25.43 -2.49
CA ASP A 192 3.57 24.95 -1.23
C ASP A 192 2.73 23.87 -0.52
N LYS A 193 1.52 23.57 -1.03
CA LYS A 193 0.58 22.58 -0.45
C LYS A 193 0.22 21.47 -1.43
N LEU A 194 -1.05 21.37 -1.84
CA LEU A 194 -1.53 20.24 -2.69
C LEU A 194 -1.27 20.45 -4.17
N GLU A 195 -1.12 21.68 -4.66
CA GLU A 195 -0.91 21.93 -6.08
C GLU A 195 0.47 21.44 -6.54
N SER A 196 0.53 20.80 -7.70
CA SER A 196 1.76 20.33 -8.33
C SER A 196 1.56 20.30 -9.86
N TYR A 197 2.30 21.16 -10.57
CA TYR A 197 2.24 21.28 -12.04
C TYR A 197 0.81 21.45 -12.59
N GLY A 198 0.03 22.33 -11.97
CA GLY A 198 -1.36 22.64 -12.37
C GLY A 198 -2.42 21.65 -11.91
N ASN A 199 -2.03 20.61 -11.17
CA ASN A 199 -2.94 19.59 -10.62
C ASN A 199 -2.88 19.54 -9.11
N ALA A 200 -3.93 19.01 -8.49
CA ALA A 200 -3.88 18.56 -7.11
C ALA A 200 -3.13 17.22 -7.05
N ASN A 201 -2.24 17.07 -6.08
CA ASN A 201 -1.39 15.90 -5.88
C ASN A 201 -1.58 15.38 -4.45
N LEU A 202 -2.22 14.20 -4.32
CA LEU A 202 -2.61 13.67 -3.01
C LEU A 202 -1.41 13.12 -2.23
N LEU A 203 -0.40 12.57 -2.90
CA LEU A 203 0.86 12.17 -2.27
C LEU A 203 1.54 13.40 -1.67
N LYS A 204 1.62 14.50 -2.44
CA LYS A 204 2.18 15.76 -1.96
C LYS A 204 1.45 16.28 -0.74
N GLY A 205 0.10 16.19 -0.72
CA GLY A 205 -0.70 16.53 0.44
C GLY A 205 -0.26 15.75 1.69
N GLY A 206 -0.11 14.45 1.57
CA GLY A 206 0.40 13.59 2.64
C GLY A 206 1.79 14.02 3.14
N ILE A 207 2.72 14.29 2.24
CA ILE A 207 4.09 14.71 2.55
C ILE A 207 4.11 16.09 3.26
N VAL A 208 3.31 17.03 2.77
CA VAL A 208 3.29 18.41 3.32
C VAL A 208 2.74 18.44 4.73
N TYR A 209 1.65 17.71 4.99
CA TYR A 209 0.87 17.80 6.23
C TYR A 209 1.23 16.74 7.28
N ALA A 210 2.00 15.71 6.94
CA ALA A 210 2.45 14.74 7.94
C ALA A 210 3.48 15.31 8.92
N ASP A 211 3.40 14.84 10.16
CA ASP A 211 4.39 15.18 11.20
C ASP A 211 5.73 14.48 10.93
N HIS A 212 5.73 13.26 10.38
CA HIS A 212 6.93 12.51 10.01
C HIS A 212 6.70 11.71 8.73
N ILE A 213 7.74 11.59 7.92
CA ILE A 213 7.71 10.89 6.63
C ILE A 213 8.65 9.71 6.71
N THR A 214 8.20 8.56 6.24
CA THR A 214 9.06 7.38 6.10
C THR A 214 9.03 6.86 4.66
N THR A 215 10.06 6.11 4.29
CA THR A 215 10.08 5.34 3.04
C THR A 215 10.78 4.00 3.25
N VAL A 216 10.74 3.14 2.25
CA VAL A 216 10.98 1.70 2.37
C VAL A 216 12.46 1.28 2.34
N SER A 217 13.42 2.21 2.34
CA SER A 217 14.83 1.95 2.60
C SER A 217 15.62 3.25 2.84
N GLU A 218 16.76 3.16 3.49
CA GLU A 218 17.66 4.29 3.67
C GLU A 218 18.20 4.82 2.33
N THR A 219 18.46 3.92 1.37
CA THR A 219 18.88 4.27 0.03
C THR A 219 17.76 5.02 -0.70
N TYR A 220 16.54 4.50 -0.65
CA TYR A 220 15.39 5.14 -1.31
C TYR A 220 15.08 6.50 -0.70
N ALA A 221 15.28 6.70 0.61
CA ALA A 221 15.15 8.00 1.25
C ALA A 221 16.12 9.05 0.65
N LYS A 222 17.31 8.63 0.18
CA LYS A 222 18.24 9.49 -0.54
C LYS A 222 17.84 9.69 -2.01
N GLU A 223 17.43 8.62 -2.68
CA GLU A 223 17.02 8.62 -4.08
C GLU A 223 15.84 9.57 -4.35
N ILE A 224 14.79 9.54 -3.51
CA ILE A 224 13.61 10.42 -3.66
C ILE A 224 13.90 11.91 -3.44
N GLN A 225 15.10 12.26 -2.98
CA GLN A 225 15.60 13.62 -2.89
C GLN A 225 16.39 14.06 -4.14
N SER A 226 16.67 13.14 -5.08
CA SER A 226 17.29 13.42 -6.36
C SER A 226 16.25 13.75 -7.44
N THR A 227 16.67 14.39 -8.50
CA THR A 227 15.81 14.74 -9.64
C THR A 227 15.23 13.49 -10.30
N GLU A 228 16.03 12.42 -10.40
CA GLU A 228 15.64 11.17 -11.06
C GLU A 228 14.65 10.38 -10.21
N GLY A 229 14.89 10.27 -8.88
CA GLY A 229 14.06 9.46 -8.00
C GLY A 229 12.87 10.19 -7.39
N GLY A 230 12.88 11.52 -7.39
CA GLY A 230 11.86 12.35 -6.74
C GLY A 230 10.57 12.54 -7.54
N GLU A 231 10.53 12.11 -8.83
CA GLU A 231 9.33 12.17 -9.68
C GLU A 231 8.67 13.57 -9.70
N GLY A 232 9.52 14.62 -9.69
CA GLY A 232 9.12 16.03 -9.64
C GLY A 232 8.75 16.57 -8.25
N LEU A 233 8.95 15.80 -7.19
CA LEU A 233 8.80 16.22 -5.79
C LEU A 233 10.14 16.25 -5.02
N ASP A 234 11.27 16.09 -5.69
CA ASP A 234 12.62 16.08 -5.10
C ASP A 234 12.92 17.34 -4.28
N GLY A 235 12.51 18.51 -4.75
CA GLY A 235 12.64 19.78 -4.01
C GLY A 235 11.86 19.75 -2.69
N LEU A 236 10.65 19.22 -2.68
CA LEU A 236 9.86 19.04 -1.48
C LEU A 236 10.51 18.02 -0.52
N MET A 237 11.01 16.90 -1.06
CA MET A 237 11.65 15.87 -0.25
C MET A 237 12.93 16.38 0.41
N ARG A 238 13.75 17.20 -0.30
CA ARG A 238 14.90 17.90 0.29
C ARG A 238 14.48 18.87 1.39
N ALA A 239 13.42 19.65 1.18
CA ALA A 239 12.90 20.60 2.17
C ALA A 239 12.37 19.89 3.43
N LYS A 240 11.85 18.66 3.29
CA LYS A 240 11.34 17.82 4.38
C LYS A 240 12.36 16.80 4.92
N SER A 241 13.63 16.87 4.51
CA SER A 241 14.66 15.89 4.88
C SER A 241 14.84 15.73 6.40
N PHE A 242 14.60 16.78 7.17
CA PHE A 242 14.65 16.75 8.64
C PHE A 242 13.58 15.83 9.28
N ALA A 243 12.48 15.56 8.58
CA ALA A 243 11.38 14.70 9.01
C ALA A 243 11.31 13.39 8.20
N LEU A 244 12.30 13.08 7.36
CA LEU A 244 12.34 11.92 6.50
C LEU A 244 13.24 10.83 7.06
N SER A 245 12.74 9.60 7.14
CA SER A 245 13.51 8.41 7.52
C SER A 245 13.31 7.28 6.51
N GLY A 246 14.38 6.55 6.19
CA GLY A 246 14.32 5.32 5.42
C GLY A 246 14.34 4.11 6.34
N ILE A 247 13.37 3.21 6.20
CA ILE A 247 13.24 1.98 7.00
C ILE A 247 13.07 0.82 6.04
N ILE A 248 14.03 -0.12 6.03
CA ILE A 248 13.97 -1.27 5.13
C ILE A 248 12.80 -2.19 5.52
N ASN A 249 12.04 -2.66 4.51
CA ASN A 249 10.97 -3.61 4.74
C ASN A 249 11.52 -4.95 5.25
N GLY A 250 10.88 -5.49 6.27
CA GLY A 250 11.15 -6.82 6.79
C GLY A 250 10.46 -7.91 5.98
N LEU A 251 10.76 -9.15 6.32
CA LEU A 251 10.09 -10.35 5.82
C LEU A 251 9.25 -10.97 6.93
N ASP A 252 8.01 -11.35 6.64
CA ASP A 252 7.20 -12.15 7.56
C ASP A 252 7.63 -13.61 7.49
N TYR A 253 8.41 -14.05 8.45
CA TYR A 253 8.89 -15.44 8.55
C TYR A 253 7.79 -16.47 8.86
N ASN A 254 6.58 -16.04 9.22
CA ASN A 254 5.45 -16.96 9.32
C ASN A 254 4.95 -17.37 7.93
N VAL A 255 5.14 -16.51 6.93
CA VAL A 255 4.76 -16.73 5.53
C VAL A 255 5.96 -17.22 4.70
N PHE A 256 7.11 -16.55 4.83
CA PHE A 256 8.30 -16.78 4.00
C PHE A 256 9.38 -17.60 4.74
N ASP A 257 9.01 -18.76 5.29
CA ASP A 257 9.96 -19.67 5.92
C ASP A 257 10.17 -20.94 5.04
N PRO A 258 11.31 -21.10 4.35
CA PRO A 258 11.56 -22.25 3.49
C PRO A 258 11.61 -23.59 4.24
N LYS A 259 11.65 -23.56 5.58
CA LYS A 259 11.56 -24.76 6.41
C LYS A 259 10.12 -25.23 6.63
N LYS A 260 9.13 -24.34 6.49
CA LYS A 260 7.73 -24.60 6.83
C LYS A 260 6.77 -24.38 5.68
N ASP A 261 7.12 -23.55 4.70
CA ASP A 261 6.26 -23.14 3.58
C ASP A 261 5.63 -24.37 2.88
N PRO A 262 4.30 -24.52 2.91
CA PRO A 262 3.63 -25.67 2.29
C PRO A 262 3.67 -25.64 0.76
N ALA A 263 3.92 -24.48 0.14
CA ALA A 263 3.90 -24.30 -1.30
C ALA A 263 5.16 -24.84 -2.01
N ILE A 264 6.28 -25.04 -1.28
CA ILE A 264 7.52 -25.53 -1.90
C ILE A 264 7.59 -27.05 -1.88
N ALA A 265 8.09 -27.64 -2.97
CA ALA A 265 8.14 -29.10 -3.16
C ALA A 265 9.06 -29.80 -2.15
N LYS A 266 10.18 -29.20 -1.83
CA LYS A 266 11.13 -29.69 -0.81
C LYS A 266 11.45 -28.60 0.19
N LYS A 267 11.24 -28.86 1.47
CA LYS A 267 11.57 -27.93 2.56
C LYS A 267 13.07 -27.89 2.83
N LEU A 268 13.56 -26.73 3.30
CA LEU A 268 14.96 -26.57 3.68
C LEU A 268 15.23 -27.26 5.03
N THR A 269 15.79 -28.47 5.00
CA THR A 269 16.10 -29.26 6.21
C THR A 269 17.59 -29.49 6.42
N GLY A 270 18.47 -28.81 5.68
CA GLY A 270 19.93 -29.00 5.78
C GLY A 270 20.65 -28.43 4.57
N ASP A 271 21.08 -29.28 3.64
CA ASP A 271 21.84 -28.85 2.47
C ASP A 271 21.02 -27.98 1.50
N VAL A 272 21.48 -26.73 1.31
CA VAL A 272 20.87 -25.74 0.42
C VAL A 272 20.91 -26.19 -1.04
N SER A 273 22.00 -26.86 -1.47
CA SER A 273 22.15 -27.32 -2.85
C SER A 273 21.07 -28.35 -3.21
N SER A 274 20.88 -29.36 -2.36
CA SER A 274 19.85 -30.37 -2.53
C SER A 274 18.43 -29.78 -2.48
N TYR A 275 18.20 -28.81 -1.60
CA TYR A 275 16.96 -28.08 -1.52
C TYR A 275 16.66 -27.31 -2.82
N LYS A 276 17.61 -26.52 -3.32
CA LYS A 276 17.48 -25.76 -4.56
C LYS A 276 17.27 -26.64 -5.78
N LYS A 277 18.05 -27.74 -5.90
CA LYS A 277 17.91 -28.69 -7.01
C LYS A 277 16.53 -29.32 -7.08
N ALA A 278 15.99 -29.80 -5.97
CA ALA A 278 14.68 -30.43 -5.93
C ALA A 278 13.54 -29.45 -6.26
N ASN A 279 13.57 -28.22 -5.73
CA ASN A 279 12.57 -27.21 -6.03
C ASN A 279 12.66 -26.68 -7.46
N LYS A 280 13.87 -26.60 -8.04
CA LYS A 280 14.07 -26.28 -9.45
C LYS A 280 13.42 -27.34 -10.36
N GLN A 281 13.68 -28.63 -10.11
CA GLN A 281 13.06 -29.72 -10.88
C GLN A 281 11.53 -29.71 -10.77
N ALA A 282 10.99 -29.47 -9.56
CA ALA A 282 9.57 -29.36 -9.36
C ALA A 282 8.97 -28.19 -10.16
N LEU A 283 9.62 -27.03 -10.19
CA LEU A 283 9.18 -25.87 -10.97
C LEU A 283 9.27 -26.14 -12.48
N GLN A 284 10.35 -26.74 -12.96
CA GLN A 284 10.49 -27.15 -14.37
C GLN A 284 9.33 -28.04 -14.80
N LYS A 285 9.01 -29.04 -13.98
CA LYS A 285 7.90 -29.96 -14.23
C LYS A 285 6.54 -29.25 -14.24
N GLU A 286 6.29 -28.40 -13.26
CA GLU A 286 5.03 -27.66 -13.12
C GLU A 286 4.80 -26.71 -14.31
N THR A 287 5.86 -26.09 -14.82
CA THR A 287 5.80 -25.15 -15.96
C THR A 287 5.97 -25.81 -17.33
N GLY A 288 6.09 -27.15 -17.39
CA GLY A 288 6.27 -27.89 -18.65
C GLY A 288 7.63 -27.70 -19.31
N LEU A 289 8.63 -27.21 -18.58
CA LEU A 289 9.99 -27.10 -19.05
C LEU A 289 10.72 -28.45 -18.94
N GLU A 290 11.80 -28.62 -19.75
CA GLU A 290 12.69 -29.78 -19.62
C GLU A 290 13.30 -29.84 -18.20
N GLU A 291 13.15 -30.99 -17.55
CA GLU A 291 13.71 -31.24 -16.21
C GLU A 291 15.23 -31.52 -16.31
N ASP A 292 16.04 -30.46 -16.39
CA ASP A 292 17.49 -30.53 -16.41
C ASP A 292 18.10 -29.66 -15.31
N THR A 293 18.84 -30.28 -14.41
CA THR A 293 19.51 -29.58 -13.29
C THR A 293 20.71 -28.74 -13.72
N ASN A 294 21.23 -28.95 -14.93
CA ASN A 294 22.37 -28.20 -15.47
C ASN A 294 21.92 -26.90 -16.18
N LYS A 295 20.66 -26.82 -16.62
CA LYS A 295 20.16 -25.59 -17.23
C LYS A 295 20.05 -24.48 -16.20
N PHE A 296 20.28 -23.25 -16.60
CA PHE A 296 20.08 -22.07 -15.77
C PHE A 296 18.60 -21.69 -15.83
N LEU A 297 17.91 -21.72 -14.69
CA LEU A 297 16.51 -21.33 -14.59
C LEU A 297 16.38 -19.95 -13.93
N PHE A 298 15.95 -18.97 -14.71
CA PHE A 298 15.60 -17.63 -14.22
C PHE A 298 14.11 -17.59 -13.87
N GLY A 299 13.80 -17.04 -12.70
CA GLY A 299 12.43 -16.77 -12.26
C GLY A 299 12.19 -15.26 -12.13
N MET A 300 11.12 -14.77 -12.73
CA MET A 300 10.65 -13.40 -12.55
C MET A 300 9.23 -13.42 -11.98
N VAL A 301 9.06 -12.87 -10.77
CA VAL A 301 7.75 -12.75 -10.11
C VAL A 301 7.50 -11.28 -9.82
N SER A 302 6.65 -10.63 -10.63
CA SER A 302 6.48 -9.18 -10.54
C SER A 302 5.25 -8.71 -11.31
N ARG A 303 4.81 -7.46 -11.06
CA ARG A 303 3.90 -6.78 -11.99
C ARG A 303 4.61 -6.55 -13.33
N LEU A 304 3.92 -6.80 -14.44
CA LEU A 304 4.44 -6.58 -15.79
C LEU A 304 4.33 -5.09 -16.12
N THR A 305 5.39 -4.34 -15.82
CA THR A 305 5.47 -2.89 -16.01
C THR A 305 6.89 -2.48 -16.39
N ASP A 306 7.04 -1.31 -16.99
CA ASP A 306 8.34 -0.70 -17.33
C ASP A 306 9.28 -0.58 -16.12
N GLN A 307 8.75 -0.22 -14.96
CA GLN A 307 9.53 -0.13 -13.71
C GLN A 307 10.24 -1.42 -13.31
N LYS A 308 9.81 -2.56 -13.84
CA LYS A 308 10.40 -3.88 -13.58
C LYS A 308 11.39 -4.31 -14.65
N GLY A 309 11.65 -3.45 -15.64
CA GLY A 309 12.60 -3.70 -16.71
C GLY A 309 12.14 -4.72 -17.74
N PHE A 310 10.82 -4.94 -17.90
CA PHE A 310 10.31 -5.90 -18.88
C PHE A 310 10.60 -5.48 -20.31
N ASP A 311 10.70 -4.20 -20.60
CA ASP A 311 11.16 -3.66 -21.90
C ASP A 311 12.60 -4.09 -22.21
N LEU A 312 13.48 -4.16 -21.21
CA LEU A 312 14.85 -4.66 -21.37
C LEU A 312 14.86 -6.18 -21.57
N VAL A 313 14.02 -6.91 -20.83
CA VAL A 313 13.89 -8.37 -20.97
C VAL A 313 13.35 -8.73 -22.34
N ASP A 314 12.32 -8.03 -22.81
CA ASP A 314 11.73 -8.22 -24.16
C ASP A 314 12.77 -7.97 -25.25
N TYR A 315 13.53 -6.88 -25.14
CA TYR A 315 14.60 -6.56 -26.09
C TYR A 315 15.68 -7.63 -26.20
N MET A 316 15.99 -8.33 -25.08
CA MET A 316 17.04 -9.35 -25.04
C MET A 316 16.50 -10.79 -25.21
N MET A 317 15.19 -10.99 -25.32
CA MET A 317 14.57 -12.31 -25.20
C MET A 317 15.08 -13.30 -26.26
N ASP A 318 15.21 -12.88 -27.51
CA ASP A 318 15.70 -13.76 -28.60
C ASP A 318 17.14 -14.21 -28.37
N GLU A 319 18.01 -13.33 -27.86
CA GLU A 319 19.39 -13.67 -27.53
C GLU A 319 19.48 -14.64 -26.34
N ILE A 320 18.69 -14.39 -25.29
CA ILE A 320 18.65 -15.21 -24.09
C ILE A 320 18.12 -16.61 -24.41
N LEU A 321 17.03 -16.73 -25.17
CA LEU A 321 16.41 -18.01 -25.54
C LEU A 321 17.22 -18.75 -26.62
N GLY A 322 18.13 -18.09 -27.34
CA GLY A 322 19.11 -18.71 -28.22
C GLY A 322 20.14 -19.59 -27.51
N ASP A 323 20.32 -19.43 -26.21
CA ASP A 323 21.18 -20.29 -25.40
C ASP A 323 20.37 -21.44 -24.77
N GLU A 324 20.55 -22.65 -25.32
CA GLU A 324 19.85 -23.87 -24.85
C GLU A 324 20.09 -24.21 -23.38
N ARG A 325 21.08 -23.60 -22.73
CA ARG A 325 21.36 -23.77 -21.30
C ARG A 325 20.42 -22.94 -20.42
N ILE A 326 19.64 -22.03 -20.98
CA ILE A 326 18.81 -21.08 -20.24
C ILE A 326 17.34 -21.48 -20.31
N GLN A 327 16.66 -21.33 -19.21
CA GLN A 327 15.21 -21.44 -19.09
C GLN A 327 14.70 -20.23 -18.31
N ILE A 328 13.51 -19.74 -18.66
CA ILE A 328 12.89 -18.58 -18.00
C ILE A 328 11.46 -18.94 -17.62
N VAL A 329 11.07 -18.56 -16.39
CA VAL A 329 9.69 -18.60 -15.91
C VAL A 329 9.30 -17.20 -15.46
N VAL A 330 8.23 -16.68 -16.05
CA VAL A 330 7.69 -15.35 -15.70
C VAL A 330 6.29 -15.54 -15.11
N LEU A 331 6.07 -15.04 -13.91
CA LEU A 331 4.78 -15.01 -13.23
C LEU A 331 4.41 -13.57 -12.90
N GLY A 332 3.32 -13.08 -13.48
CA GLY A 332 2.85 -11.73 -13.21
C GLY A 332 1.59 -11.35 -13.98
N THR A 333 1.05 -10.21 -13.61
CA THR A 333 -0.02 -9.50 -14.33
C THR A 333 0.39 -8.04 -14.50
N GLY A 334 -0.12 -7.34 -15.51
CA GLY A 334 0.25 -5.95 -15.73
C GLY A 334 -0.18 -5.41 -17.09
N GLU A 335 0.69 -4.65 -17.72
CA GLU A 335 0.44 -4.05 -19.02
C GLU A 335 0.37 -5.12 -20.12
N GLN A 336 -0.64 -5.04 -20.97
CA GLN A 336 -0.93 -6.05 -22.01
C GLN A 336 0.19 -6.17 -23.06
N ARG A 337 1.07 -5.20 -23.15
CA ARG A 337 2.21 -5.22 -24.11
C ARG A 337 3.32 -6.20 -23.71
N TYR A 338 3.35 -6.62 -22.46
CA TYR A 338 4.27 -7.61 -21.93
C TYR A 338 3.57 -8.97 -21.77
#